data_65fd23444bec3608bbffd23906b47699
#
_entry.id   65fd23444bec3608bbffd23906b47699
#
_cell.length_a   1.000
_cell.length_b   1.000
_cell.length_c   1.000
_cell.angle_alpha   90.00
_cell.angle_beta   90.00
_cell.angle_gamma   90.00
#
_symmetry.space_group_name_H-M   'P 1'
#
loop_
_entity.id
_entity.type
_entity.pdbx_description
1 polymer ?
#
loop_
_entity_poly.entity_id
_entity_poly.type
_entity_poly.pdbx_seq_one_letter_code
_entity_poly.pdbx_strand_id
1 'polypeptide(L)'
;MKILITGGIGFIGSNLIDLLLQERHKIIVLTKSYAKKKNISHIQDKIKVEKVDVTNYSKLSNIIELHKPDVIIHLAGITSHSKSFEKPFDDIDQNAKSTLFILEKLKQM
;
A
#
# COMPACT_ATOMS: atom_id res chain seq x y z
N MET A 1 -8.03 -10.24 -11.28
CA MET A 1 -8.39 -8.89 -10.82
C MET A 1 -7.15 -8.02 -10.74
N LYS A 2 -7.36 -6.72 -10.72
CA LYS A 2 -6.29 -5.76 -10.46
C LYS A 2 -6.34 -5.37 -8.99
N ILE A 3 -5.27 -5.65 -8.26
CA ILE A 3 -5.20 -5.46 -6.80
C ILE A 3 -4.11 -4.46 -6.48
N LEU A 4 -4.46 -3.42 -5.73
CA LEU A 4 -3.53 -2.42 -5.24
C LEU A 4 -3.28 -2.68 -3.76
N ILE A 5 -2.00 -2.77 -3.36
CA ILE A 5 -1.61 -3.09 -2.00
C ILE A 5 -0.73 -1.96 -1.45
N THR A 6 -1.14 -1.36 -0.36
CA THR A 6 -0.31 -0.39 0.35
C THR A 6 0.55 -1.12 1.38
N GLY A 7 1.81 -0.73 1.51
CA GLY A 7 2.73 -1.40 2.43
C GLY A 7 3.13 -2.81 1.98
N GLY A 8 3.07 -3.07 0.67
CA GLY A 8 3.18 -4.42 0.13
C GLY A 8 4.57 -5.06 0.20
N ILE A 9 5.63 -4.32 0.48
CA ILE A 9 6.97 -4.92 0.57
C ILE A 9 7.40 -5.27 1.99
N GLY A 10 6.52 -5.07 2.98
CA GLY A 10 6.72 -5.56 4.34
C GLY A 10 6.56 -7.08 4.41
N PHE A 11 6.69 -7.63 5.61
CA PHE A 11 6.62 -9.09 5.80
C PHE A 11 5.27 -9.67 5.36
N ILE A 12 4.17 -9.10 5.85
CA ILE A 12 2.83 -9.60 5.51
C ILE A 12 2.54 -9.37 4.04
N GLY A 13 2.81 -8.17 3.54
CA GLY A 13 2.52 -7.79 2.16
C GLY A 13 3.28 -8.63 1.14
N SER A 14 4.58 -8.88 1.37
CA SER A 14 5.38 -9.67 0.43
C SER A 14 4.91 -11.12 0.34
N ASN A 15 4.51 -11.72 1.46
CA ASN A 15 3.96 -13.07 1.46
C ASN A 15 2.60 -13.12 0.77
N LEU A 16 1.77 -12.10 0.99
CA LEU A 16 0.47 -12.00 0.33
C LEU A 16 0.63 -11.86 -1.19
N ILE A 17 1.60 -11.06 -1.64
CA ILE A 17 1.86 -10.88 -3.07
C ILE A 17 2.21 -12.21 -3.73
N ASP A 18 3.08 -13.00 -3.11
CA ASP A 18 3.45 -14.30 -3.64
C ASP A 18 2.21 -15.19 -3.86
N LEU A 19 1.30 -15.20 -2.89
CA LEU A 19 0.07 -15.97 -2.96
C LEU A 19 -0.85 -15.46 -4.06
N LEU A 20 -1.03 -14.15 -4.17
CA LEU A 20 -1.92 -13.54 -5.16
C LEU A 20 -1.41 -13.73 -6.59
N LEU A 21 -0.09 -13.73 -6.79
CA LEU A 21 0.49 -13.98 -8.10
C LEU A 21 0.21 -15.42 -8.59
N GLN A 22 0.13 -16.37 -7.68
CA GLN A 22 -0.26 -17.75 -8.03
C GLN A 22 -1.68 -17.81 -8.59
N GLU A 23 -2.53 -16.89 -8.17
CA GLU A 23 -3.92 -16.77 -8.63
C GLU A 23 -4.05 -15.88 -9.88
N ARG A 24 -2.93 -15.47 -10.48
CA ARG A 24 -2.88 -14.70 -11.73
C ARG A 24 -3.50 -13.30 -11.65
N HIS A 25 -3.45 -12.65 -10.49
CA HIS A 25 -3.89 -11.27 -10.34
C HIS A 25 -2.82 -10.30 -10.81
N LYS A 26 -3.24 -9.13 -11.27
CA LYS A 26 -2.33 -8.00 -11.53
C LYS A 26 -2.14 -7.24 -10.23
N ILE A 27 -0.89 -7.03 -9.83
CA ILE A 27 -0.55 -6.45 -8.54
C ILE A 27 0.14 -5.10 -8.73
N ILE A 28 -0.37 -4.09 -8.03
CA ILE A 28 0.27 -2.78 -7.91
C ILE A 28 0.59 -2.58 -6.43
N VAL A 29 1.84 -2.32 -6.12
CA VAL A 29 2.31 -2.17 -4.74
C VAL A 29 2.72 -0.73 -4.50
N LEU A 30 2.19 -0.13 -3.45
CA LEU A 30 2.63 1.19 -2.99
C LEU A 30 3.48 1.00 -1.74
N THR A 31 4.65 1.61 -1.75
CA THR A 31 5.56 1.56 -0.60
C THR A 31 6.12 2.95 -0.31
N LYS A 32 6.26 3.28 0.96
CA LYS A 32 6.85 4.53 1.40
C LYS A 32 8.36 4.54 1.15
N SER A 33 9.00 3.38 1.24
CA SER A 33 10.45 3.24 1.16
C SER A 33 10.80 1.92 0.48
N TYR A 34 11.93 1.91 -0.22
CA TYR A 34 12.48 0.68 -0.82
C TYR A 34 13.41 -0.09 0.12
N ALA A 35 13.45 0.26 1.41
CA ALA A 35 14.35 -0.37 2.37
C ALA A 35 14.19 -1.89 2.47
N LYS A 36 12.97 -2.40 2.26
CA LYS A 36 12.67 -3.83 2.29
C LYS A 36 12.46 -4.43 0.91
N LYS A 37 12.99 -3.80 -0.12
CA LYS A 37 12.81 -4.23 -1.51
C LYS A 37 13.29 -5.66 -1.76
N LYS A 38 14.25 -6.15 -1.00
CA LYS A 38 14.73 -7.52 -1.10
C LYS A 38 13.64 -8.56 -0.87
N ASN A 39 12.58 -8.23 -0.13
CA ASN A 39 11.48 -9.14 0.13
C ASN A 39 10.70 -9.50 -1.13
N ILE A 40 10.78 -8.66 -2.17
CA ILE A 40 10.08 -8.86 -3.44
C ILE A 40 11.03 -8.98 -4.63
N SER A 41 12.34 -9.13 -4.39
CA SER A 41 13.33 -9.18 -5.47
C SER A 41 13.06 -10.31 -6.47
N HIS A 42 12.52 -11.43 -6.01
CA HIS A 42 12.24 -12.61 -6.84
C HIS A 42 11.02 -12.42 -7.75
N ILE A 43 10.19 -11.40 -7.51
CA ILE A 43 8.96 -11.16 -8.28
C ILE A 43 8.87 -9.72 -8.80
N GLN A 44 9.93 -8.96 -8.70
CA GLN A 44 9.93 -7.53 -8.99
C GLN A 44 9.48 -7.20 -10.41
N ASP A 45 9.77 -8.04 -11.36
CA ASP A 45 9.36 -7.88 -12.77
C ASP A 45 7.92 -8.35 -13.03
N LYS A 46 7.28 -8.98 -12.07
CA LYS A 46 5.89 -9.47 -12.20
C LYS A 46 4.87 -8.53 -11.58
N ILE A 47 5.32 -7.48 -10.90
CA ILE A 47 4.44 -6.52 -10.22
C ILE A 47 4.85 -5.09 -10.56
N LYS A 48 3.92 -4.16 -10.36
CA LYS A 48 4.21 -2.73 -10.45
C LYS A 48 4.45 -2.21 -9.04
N VAL A 49 5.62 -1.59 -8.81
CA VAL A 49 5.94 -0.99 -7.50
C VAL A 49 6.07 0.51 -7.68
N GLU A 50 5.36 1.28 -6.87
CA GLU A 50 5.45 2.73 -6.86
C GLU A 50 5.76 3.23 -5.45
N LYS A 51 6.68 4.18 -5.35
CA LYS A 51 7.06 4.78 -4.08
C LYS A 51 6.10 5.90 -3.75
N VAL A 52 5.22 5.66 -2.79
CA VAL A 52 4.18 6.60 -2.36
C VAL A 52 4.01 6.49 -0.86
N ASP A 53 4.03 7.65 -0.20
CA ASP A 53 3.59 7.74 1.19
C ASP A 53 2.06 7.88 1.18
N VAL A 54 1.35 7.02 1.91
CA VAL A 54 -0.13 7.05 1.93
C VAL A 54 -0.70 8.32 2.53
N THR A 55 0.11 9.14 3.20
CA THR A 55 -0.28 10.46 3.67
C THR A 55 -0.17 11.53 2.58
N ASN A 56 0.46 11.23 1.46
CA ASN A 56 0.45 12.08 0.28
C ASN A 56 -0.83 11.82 -0.52
N TYR A 57 -1.92 12.44 -0.11
CA TYR A 57 -3.25 12.16 -0.63
C TYR A 57 -3.40 12.50 -2.11
N SER A 58 -2.75 13.58 -2.56
CA SER A 58 -2.80 13.96 -3.97
C SER A 58 -2.21 12.87 -4.86
N LYS A 59 -1.03 12.37 -4.51
CA LYS A 59 -0.36 11.31 -5.28
C LYS A 59 -1.12 10.00 -5.18
N LEU A 60 -1.64 9.67 -3.99
CA LEU A 60 -2.42 8.46 -3.78
C LEU A 60 -3.70 8.49 -4.62
N SER A 61 -4.40 9.63 -4.66
CA SER A 61 -5.60 9.82 -5.48
C SER A 61 -5.31 9.59 -6.95
N ASN A 62 -4.22 10.19 -7.47
CA ASN A 62 -3.85 10.05 -8.87
C ASN A 62 -3.54 8.59 -9.23
N ILE A 63 -2.88 7.86 -8.35
CA ILE A 63 -2.55 6.46 -8.59
C ILE A 63 -3.80 5.59 -8.61
N ILE A 64 -4.72 5.81 -7.69
CA ILE A 64 -5.99 5.08 -7.65
C ILE A 64 -6.78 5.33 -8.94
N GLU A 65 -6.85 6.57 -9.39
CA GLU A 65 -7.55 6.91 -10.63
C GLU A 65 -6.88 6.32 -11.87
N LEU A 66 -5.55 6.35 -11.90
CA LEU A 66 -4.79 5.83 -13.03
C LEU A 66 -4.98 4.32 -13.19
N HIS A 67 -4.86 3.59 -12.12
CA HIS A 67 -4.88 2.13 -12.15
C HIS A 67 -6.28 1.53 -12.05
N LYS A 68 -7.23 2.22 -11.46
CA LYS A 68 -8.61 1.75 -11.26
C LYS A 68 -8.64 0.32 -10.73
N PRO A 69 -8.06 0.07 -9.55
CA PRO A 69 -7.99 -1.29 -9.02
C PRO A 69 -9.39 -1.83 -8.69
N ASP A 70 -9.54 -3.14 -8.81
CA ASP A 70 -10.77 -3.83 -8.40
C ASP A 70 -10.84 -3.99 -6.89
N VAL A 71 -9.66 -4.12 -6.25
CA VAL A 71 -9.54 -4.32 -4.80
C VAL A 71 -8.34 -3.52 -4.29
N ILE A 72 -8.49 -2.93 -3.12
CA ILE A 72 -7.39 -2.30 -2.41
C ILE A 72 -7.19 -3.02 -1.08
N ILE A 73 -5.96 -3.50 -0.85
CA ILE A 73 -5.57 -4.09 0.42
C ILE A 73 -4.64 -3.11 1.11
N HIS A 74 -5.09 -2.56 2.22
CA HIS A 74 -4.39 -1.47 2.90
C HIS A 74 -3.62 -2.00 4.11
N LEU A 75 -2.30 -2.23 3.91
CA LEU A 75 -1.41 -2.74 4.95
C LEU A 75 -0.45 -1.68 5.48
N ALA A 76 -0.39 -0.51 4.84
CA ALA A 76 0.49 0.55 5.28
C ALA A 76 0.00 1.12 6.61
N GLY A 77 0.94 1.37 7.53
CA GLY A 77 0.62 1.94 8.82
C GLY A 77 1.84 1.94 9.72
N ILE A 78 1.71 2.59 10.87
CA ILE A 78 2.73 2.57 11.92
C ILE A 78 2.42 1.41 12.86
N THR A 79 3.38 0.47 12.97
CA THR A 79 3.23 -0.70 13.82
C THR A 79 4.02 -0.59 15.14
N SER A 80 4.89 0.41 15.28
CA SER A 80 5.71 0.61 16.46
C SER A 80 4.96 1.38 17.53
N HIS A 81 4.82 0.81 18.71
CA HIS A 81 4.22 1.49 19.87
C HIS A 81 5.02 2.75 20.27
N SER A 82 6.35 2.68 20.19
CA SER A 82 7.21 3.84 20.48
C SER A 82 6.89 5.02 19.58
N LYS A 83 6.73 4.77 18.28
CA LYS A 83 6.39 5.81 17.31
C LYS A 83 5.01 6.39 17.56
N SER A 84 4.05 5.57 17.94
CA SER A 84 2.70 6.03 18.30
C SER A 84 2.72 7.01 19.47
N PHE A 85 3.51 6.72 20.50
CA PHE A 85 3.64 7.62 21.64
C PHE A 85 4.37 8.90 21.30
N GLU A 86 5.44 8.82 20.49
CA GLU A 86 6.26 9.97 20.14
C GLU A 86 5.58 10.89 19.11
N LYS A 87 4.83 10.27 18.18
CA LYS A 87 4.21 10.99 17.05
C LYS A 87 2.77 10.52 16.85
N PRO A 88 1.87 10.88 17.76
CA PRO A 88 0.47 10.42 17.68
C PRO A 88 -0.27 10.92 16.44
N PHE A 89 0.06 12.10 15.92
CA PHE A 89 -0.56 12.61 14.70
C PHE A 89 -0.13 11.82 13.48
N ASP A 90 1.14 11.38 13.43
CA ASP A 90 1.61 10.51 12.34
C ASP A 90 0.90 9.16 12.37
N ASP A 91 0.66 8.63 13.57
CA ASP A 91 -0.07 7.38 13.75
C ASP A 91 -1.49 7.50 13.20
N ILE A 92 -2.19 8.57 13.54
CA ILE A 92 -3.54 8.85 13.03
C ILE A 92 -3.52 9.00 11.51
N ASP A 93 -2.56 9.76 10.97
CA ASP A 93 -2.48 10.00 9.53
C ASP A 93 -2.22 8.71 8.76
N GLN A 94 -1.30 7.87 9.22
CA GLN A 94 -0.94 6.66 8.49
C GLN A 94 -1.91 5.50 8.71
N ASN A 95 -2.60 5.46 9.85
CA ASN A 95 -3.51 4.34 10.15
C ASN A 95 -4.97 4.69 9.91
N ALA A 96 -5.46 5.78 10.47
CA ALA A 96 -6.88 6.12 10.42
C ALA A 96 -7.24 7.02 9.24
N LYS A 97 -6.54 8.14 9.08
CA LYS A 97 -6.87 9.11 8.02
C LYS A 97 -6.61 8.56 6.63
N SER A 98 -5.53 7.81 6.44
CA SER A 98 -5.24 7.22 5.13
C SER A 98 -6.31 6.22 4.74
N THR A 99 -6.80 5.43 5.69
CA THR A 99 -7.89 4.50 5.44
C THR A 99 -9.16 5.24 5.04
N LEU A 100 -9.50 6.29 5.77
CA LEU A 100 -10.67 7.11 5.46
C LEU A 100 -10.55 7.75 4.07
N PHE A 101 -9.37 8.26 3.75
CA PHE A 101 -9.13 8.87 2.43
C PHE A 101 -9.36 7.87 1.30
N ILE A 102 -8.84 6.66 1.43
CA ILE A 102 -9.02 5.61 0.44
C ILE A 102 -10.50 5.29 0.26
N LEU A 103 -11.25 5.14 1.36
CA LEU A 103 -12.67 4.85 1.30
C LEU A 103 -13.47 5.97 0.63
N GLU A 104 -13.17 7.23 0.95
CA GLU A 104 -13.83 8.37 0.32
C GLU A 104 -13.50 8.45 -1.17
N LYS A 105 -12.25 8.16 -1.56
CA LYS A 105 -11.85 8.14 -2.96
C LYS A 105 -12.61 7.06 -3.74
N LEU A 106 -12.71 5.87 -3.20
CA LEU A 106 -13.43 4.77 -3.84
C LEU A 106 -14.93 5.07 -3.97
N LYS A 107 -15.49 5.77 -3.00
CA LYS A 107 -16.90 6.18 -3.04
C LYS A 107 -17.20 7.13 -4.19
N GLN A 108 -16.20 7.95 -4.57
CA GLN A 108 -16.34 8.91 -5.67
C GLN A 108 -16.20 8.25 -7.05
N MET A 109 -15.62 7.09 -7.09
CA MET A 109 -15.44 6.34 -8.33
C MET A 109 -16.68 5.47 -8.59
#